data_7dca1092eae89fb8002cf667890165c8
#
_entry.id   7dca1092eae89fb8002cf667890165c8
#
_cell.length_a   1.000
_cell.length_b   1.000
_cell.length_c   1.000
_cell.angle_alpha   90.00
_cell.angle_beta   90.00
_cell.angle_gamma   90.00
#
_symmetry.space_group_name_H-M   'P 1'
#
loop_
_entity.id
_entity.type
_entity.pdbx_description
1 polymer ?
#
loop_
_entity_poly.entity_id
_entity_poly.type
_entity_poly.pdbx_seq_one_letter_code
_entity_poly.pdbx_strand_id
1 'polypeptide(L)'
;MSDFKTERFEAGQFICKVGDQATHLYFLQQGSVELVSASGDAFAVIPEGQSFGEAAILKGGIRAASIRAKTDAVCEVIGNEQARDLLISYSPLLVVIMEGLLLQQAMANAIKYSK
;
A
#
# COMPACT_ATOMS: atom_id res chain seq x y z
N MET A 1 -16.58 -6.12 -12.98
CA MET A 1 -15.29 -6.26 -13.68
C MET A 1 -14.44 -5.03 -13.41
N SER A 2 -13.18 -5.26 -13.14
CA SER A 2 -12.27 -4.16 -12.81
C SER A 2 -11.64 -3.58 -14.07
N ASP A 3 -11.54 -2.26 -14.11
CA ASP A 3 -10.79 -1.55 -15.15
C ASP A 3 -9.31 -1.40 -14.78
N PHE A 4 -8.90 -1.99 -13.67
CA PHE A 4 -7.54 -1.84 -13.16
C PHE A 4 -6.62 -2.93 -13.69
N LYS A 5 -5.35 -2.57 -13.79
CA LYS A 5 -4.33 -3.48 -14.25
C LYS A 5 -4.09 -4.59 -13.22
N THR A 6 -3.80 -5.79 -13.69
CA THR A 6 -3.46 -6.93 -12.85
C THR A 6 -1.97 -7.20 -12.96
N GLU A 7 -1.30 -7.38 -11.83
CA GLU A 7 0.10 -7.77 -11.78
C GLU A 7 0.29 -9.03 -10.94
N ARG A 8 1.28 -9.83 -11.34
CA ARG A 8 1.65 -11.07 -10.65
C ARG A 8 3.02 -10.88 -10.01
N PHE A 9 3.17 -11.45 -8.81
CA PHE A 9 4.44 -11.43 -8.07
C PHE A 9 4.76 -12.83 -7.61
N GLU A 10 6.02 -13.25 -7.77
CA GLU A 10 6.47 -14.53 -7.27
C GLU A 10 6.79 -14.43 -5.77
N ALA A 11 6.64 -15.56 -5.07
CA ALA A 11 7.03 -15.64 -3.66
C ALA A 11 8.45 -15.12 -3.47
N GLY A 12 8.64 -14.20 -2.51
CA GLY A 12 9.93 -13.59 -2.23
C GLY A 12 10.19 -12.30 -2.99
N GLN A 13 9.41 -11.99 -4.01
CA GLN A 13 9.58 -10.76 -4.79
C GLN A 13 9.09 -9.56 -4.00
N PHE A 14 9.86 -8.47 -3.99
CA PHE A 14 9.42 -7.21 -3.42
C PHE A 14 8.49 -6.48 -4.37
N ILE A 15 7.37 -6.01 -3.84
CA ILE A 15 6.39 -5.19 -4.57
C ILE A 15 6.80 -3.73 -4.48
N CYS A 16 7.27 -3.31 -3.31
CA CYS A 16 7.85 -1.98 -3.10
C CYS A 16 8.80 -2.05 -1.91
N LYS A 17 9.63 -1.03 -1.76
CA LYS A 17 10.62 -0.97 -0.69
C LYS A 17 10.45 0.26 0.17
N VAL A 18 10.82 0.14 1.43
CA VAL A 18 10.81 1.25 2.39
C VAL A 18 11.57 2.43 1.79
N GLY A 19 11.00 3.62 1.93
CA GLY A 19 11.59 4.84 1.40
C GLY A 19 11.17 5.18 -0.02
N ASP A 20 10.59 4.23 -0.75
CA ASP A 20 10.07 4.50 -2.10
C ASP A 20 8.90 5.47 -2.03
N GLN A 21 8.75 6.28 -3.06
CA GLN A 21 7.55 7.09 -3.22
C GLN A 21 6.36 6.16 -3.50
N ALA A 22 5.28 6.35 -2.77
CA ALA A 22 4.09 5.53 -2.91
C ALA A 22 3.27 6.01 -4.10
N THR A 23 3.29 5.26 -5.19
CA THR A 23 2.64 5.64 -6.45
C THR A 23 1.42 4.80 -6.80
N HIS A 24 1.25 3.65 -6.14
CA HIS A 24 0.17 2.72 -6.43
C HIS A 24 -0.43 2.14 -5.17
N LEU A 25 -1.74 1.92 -5.25
CA LEU A 25 -2.54 1.18 -4.28
C LEU A 25 -2.79 -0.20 -4.88
N TYR A 26 -2.82 -1.23 -4.03
CA TYR A 26 -2.98 -2.61 -4.47
C TYR A 26 -4.19 -3.26 -3.80
N PHE A 27 -4.86 -4.12 -4.55
CA PHE A 27 -5.86 -5.04 -4.00
C PHE A 27 -5.38 -6.47 -4.23
N LEU A 28 -5.25 -7.24 -3.15
CA LEU A 28 -4.72 -8.60 -3.21
C LEU A 28 -5.82 -9.60 -3.57
N GLN A 29 -5.80 -10.06 -4.80
CA GLN A 29 -6.79 -11.01 -5.32
C GLN A 29 -6.47 -12.43 -4.93
N GLN A 30 -5.19 -12.81 -4.92
CA GLN A 30 -4.75 -14.16 -4.60
C GLN A 30 -3.42 -14.11 -3.86
N GLY A 31 -3.21 -15.05 -2.96
CA GLY A 31 -1.96 -15.19 -2.22
C GLY A 31 -1.90 -14.35 -0.97
N SER A 32 -0.69 -14.11 -0.49
CA SER A 32 -0.45 -13.28 0.68
C SER A 32 0.81 -12.47 0.50
N VAL A 33 0.84 -11.29 1.11
CA VAL A 33 2.02 -10.42 1.14
C VAL A 33 2.39 -10.14 2.58
N GLU A 34 3.63 -9.73 2.80
CA GLU A 34 4.11 -9.41 4.14
C GLU A 34 4.77 -8.04 4.14
N LEU A 35 4.62 -7.36 5.26
CA LEU A 35 5.30 -6.11 5.52
C LEU A 35 6.67 -6.42 6.13
N VAL A 36 7.70 -5.79 5.59
CA VAL A 36 9.08 -6.03 5.99
C VAL A 36 9.69 -4.70 6.44
N SER A 37 10.29 -4.70 7.62
CA SER A 37 10.93 -3.50 8.17
C SER A 37 12.22 -3.18 7.42
N ALA A 38 12.78 -1.99 7.69
CA ALA A 38 14.06 -1.58 7.12
C ALA A 38 15.19 -2.53 7.49
N SER A 39 15.09 -3.20 8.63
CA SER A 39 16.08 -4.19 9.07
C SER A 39 15.91 -5.56 8.42
N GLY A 40 14.86 -5.76 7.62
CA GLY A 40 14.63 -7.00 6.89
C GLY A 40 13.70 -7.98 7.60
N ASP A 41 13.09 -7.58 8.71
CA ASP A 41 12.20 -8.46 9.48
C ASP A 41 10.76 -8.32 9.03
N ALA A 42 10.11 -9.44 8.70
CA ALA A 42 8.69 -9.46 8.42
C ALA A 42 7.93 -9.31 9.75
N PHE A 43 6.97 -8.39 9.78
CA PHE A 43 6.24 -8.09 11.02
C PHE A 43 4.72 -8.14 10.88
N ALA A 44 4.21 -8.30 9.69
CA ALA A 44 2.77 -8.43 9.45
C ALA A 44 2.51 -9.14 8.14
N VAL A 45 1.38 -9.83 8.07
CA VAL A 45 0.92 -10.53 6.86
C VAL A 45 -0.42 -9.94 6.45
N ILE A 46 -0.57 -9.68 5.15
CA ILE A 46 -1.83 -9.23 4.56
C ILE A 46 -2.38 -10.40 3.75
N PRO A 47 -3.57 -10.91 4.14
CA PRO A 47 -4.20 -12.01 3.41
C PRO A 47 -4.93 -11.53 2.17
N GLU A 48 -5.27 -12.47 1.31
CA GLU A 48 -6.06 -12.14 0.12
C GLU A 48 -7.41 -11.52 0.49
N GLY A 49 -7.91 -10.70 -0.40
CA GLY A 49 -9.15 -9.96 -0.21
C GLY A 49 -8.97 -8.61 0.47
N GLN A 50 -7.73 -8.20 0.76
CA GLN A 50 -7.45 -6.92 1.39
C GLN A 50 -6.64 -6.02 0.47
N SER A 51 -6.79 -4.71 0.67
CA SER A 51 -5.96 -3.71 0.01
C SER A 51 -4.71 -3.43 0.83
N PHE A 52 -3.66 -2.96 0.15
CA PHE A 52 -2.44 -2.50 0.80
C PHE A 52 -1.80 -1.39 -0.04
N GLY A 53 -0.82 -0.71 0.56
CA GLY A 53 -0.14 0.38 -0.13
C GLY A 53 -0.92 1.69 -0.08
N GLU A 54 -1.75 1.89 0.93
CA GLU A 54 -2.66 3.05 1.05
C GLU A 54 -1.91 4.38 1.14
N ALA A 55 -0.62 4.38 1.46
CA ALA A 55 0.19 5.60 1.46
C ALA A 55 0.16 6.32 0.10
N ALA A 56 -0.15 5.59 -0.98
CA ALA A 56 -0.31 6.17 -2.32
C ALA A 56 -1.46 7.18 -2.40
N ILE A 57 -2.42 7.14 -1.47
CA ILE A 57 -3.52 8.12 -1.42
C ILE A 57 -3.00 9.48 -0.97
N LEU A 58 -1.95 9.50 -0.14
CA LEU A 58 -1.31 10.74 0.28
C LEU A 58 -0.48 11.32 -0.86
N LYS A 59 -0.67 12.59 -1.14
CA LYS A 59 0.19 13.29 -2.09
C LYS A 59 1.62 13.31 -1.52
N GLY A 60 2.56 12.74 -2.26
CA GLY A 60 3.95 12.64 -1.81
C GLY A 60 4.18 11.59 -0.72
N GLY A 61 3.26 10.65 -0.56
CA GLY A 61 3.41 9.59 0.43
C GLY A 61 4.63 8.72 0.18
N ILE A 62 5.26 8.28 1.26
CA ILE A 62 6.46 7.45 1.22
C ILE A 62 6.17 6.11 1.88
N ARG A 63 6.68 5.03 1.32
CA ARG A 63 6.54 3.68 1.90
C ARG A 63 7.26 3.60 3.24
N ALA A 64 6.51 3.35 4.31
CA ALA A 64 7.07 3.21 5.66
C ALA A 64 7.68 1.82 5.87
N ALA A 65 7.32 0.85 5.05
CA ALA A 65 7.83 -0.51 5.10
C ALA A 65 7.96 -1.05 3.69
N SER A 66 8.78 -2.07 3.52
CA SER A 66 8.80 -2.84 2.28
C SER A 66 7.62 -3.80 2.28
N ILE A 67 7.15 -4.16 1.09
CA ILE A 67 6.08 -5.13 0.90
C ILE A 67 6.63 -6.23 -0.01
N ARG A 68 6.55 -7.47 0.46
CA ARG A 68 7.10 -8.63 -0.23
C ARG A 68 6.02 -9.69 -0.39
N ALA A 69 5.97 -10.34 -1.54
CA ALA A 69 5.09 -11.48 -1.73
C ALA A 69 5.56 -12.63 -0.83
N LYS A 70 4.70 -13.05 0.09
CA LYS A 70 4.98 -14.20 0.95
C LYS A 70 4.77 -15.50 0.19
N THR A 71 3.71 -15.54 -0.61
CA THR A 71 3.42 -16.59 -1.58
C THR A 71 3.34 -15.95 -2.95
N ASP A 72 3.21 -16.74 -4.01
CA ASP A 72 2.84 -16.18 -5.30
C ASP A 72 1.55 -15.38 -5.12
N ALA A 73 1.50 -14.21 -5.67
CA ALA A 73 0.42 -13.26 -5.44
C ALA A 73 -0.06 -12.62 -6.74
N VAL A 74 -1.35 -12.31 -6.78
CA VAL A 74 -1.98 -11.60 -7.89
C VAL A 74 -2.68 -10.38 -7.30
N CYS A 75 -2.35 -9.21 -7.83
CA CYS A 75 -2.90 -7.94 -7.36
C CYS A 75 -3.55 -7.16 -8.48
N GLU A 76 -4.64 -6.48 -8.17
CA GLU A 76 -5.07 -5.34 -8.98
C GLU A 76 -4.26 -4.12 -8.53
N VAL A 77 -3.82 -3.32 -9.50
CA VAL A 77 -2.92 -2.19 -9.27
C VAL A 77 -3.62 -0.91 -9.71
N ILE A 78 -3.68 0.05 -8.81
CA ILE A 78 -4.39 1.31 -9.03
C ILE A 78 -3.41 2.46 -8.81
N GLY A 79 -3.24 3.31 -9.84
CA GLY A 79 -2.39 4.49 -9.71
C GLY A 79 -2.96 5.47 -8.68
N ASN A 80 -2.09 6.21 -8.01
CA ASN A 80 -2.47 7.14 -6.96
C ASN A 80 -3.48 8.19 -7.42
N GLU A 81 -3.29 8.78 -8.60
CA GLU A 81 -4.23 9.77 -9.12
C GLU A 81 -5.59 9.17 -9.42
N GLN A 82 -5.60 7.99 -10.04
CA GLN A 82 -6.83 7.27 -10.34
C GLN A 82 -7.59 6.91 -9.07
N ALA A 83 -6.88 6.45 -8.05
CA ALA A 83 -7.48 6.11 -6.76
C ALA A 83 -8.09 7.35 -6.09
N ARG A 84 -7.37 8.47 -6.10
CA ARG A 84 -7.87 9.72 -5.54
C ARG A 84 -9.10 10.22 -6.29
N ASP A 85 -9.07 10.19 -7.61
CA ASP A 85 -10.19 10.64 -8.44
C ASP A 85 -11.45 9.82 -8.18
N LEU A 86 -11.31 8.50 -8.05
CA LEU A 86 -12.41 7.61 -7.71
C LEU A 86 -13.01 7.95 -6.34
N LEU A 87 -12.15 8.12 -5.34
CA LEU A 87 -12.60 8.42 -3.98
C LEU A 87 -13.29 9.79 -3.92
N ILE A 88 -12.73 10.79 -4.58
CA ILE A 88 -13.31 12.14 -4.62
C ILE A 88 -14.68 12.11 -5.30
N SER A 89 -14.85 11.32 -6.36
CA SER A 89 -16.13 11.23 -7.05
C SER A 89 -17.24 10.64 -6.18
N TYR A 90 -16.87 9.80 -5.21
CA TYR A 90 -17.84 9.22 -4.27
C TYR A 90 -18.07 10.12 -3.06
N SER A 91 -17.03 10.63 -2.45
CA SER A 91 -17.16 11.45 -1.25
C SER A 91 -15.87 12.24 -1.00
N PRO A 92 -15.85 13.54 -1.32
CA PRO A 92 -14.70 14.37 -0.98
C PRO A 92 -14.37 14.40 0.51
N LEU A 93 -15.40 14.33 1.36
CA LEU A 93 -15.20 14.29 2.81
C LEU A 93 -14.48 13.01 3.24
N LEU A 94 -14.82 11.87 2.63
CA LEU A 94 -14.17 10.61 2.94
C LEU A 94 -12.68 10.68 2.63
N VAL A 95 -12.31 11.30 1.52
CA VAL A 95 -10.90 11.48 1.15
C VAL A 95 -10.16 12.29 2.22
N VAL A 96 -10.75 13.37 2.68
CA VAL A 96 -10.15 14.22 3.72
C VAL A 96 -9.92 13.41 5.01
N ILE A 97 -10.91 12.61 5.41
CA ILE A 97 -10.80 11.75 6.60
C ILE A 97 -9.70 10.72 6.42
N MET A 98 -9.67 10.04 5.28
CA MET A 98 -8.66 9.02 4.98
C MET A 98 -7.25 9.61 4.96
N GLU A 99 -7.08 10.76 4.33
CA GLU A 99 -5.78 11.44 4.29
C GLU A 99 -5.32 11.81 5.70
N GLY A 100 -6.23 12.30 6.53
CA GLY A 100 -5.91 12.61 7.92
C GLY A 100 -5.44 11.40 8.71
N LEU A 101 -6.14 10.28 8.56
CA LEU A 101 -5.76 9.04 9.24
C LEU A 101 -4.40 8.51 8.76
N LEU A 102 -4.16 8.55 7.46
CA LEU A 102 -2.89 8.10 6.88
C LEU A 102 -1.73 9.00 7.30
N LEU A 103 -1.95 10.31 7.38
CA LEU A 103 -0.94 11.23 7.88
C LEU A 103 -0.59 10.95 9.34
N GLN A 104 -1.59 10.70 10.17
CA GLN A 104 -1.35 10.35 11.58
C GLN A 104 -0.54 9.07 11.69
N GLN A 105 -0.84 8.08 10.88
CA GLN A 105 -0.09 6.83 10.86
C GLN A 105 1.35 7.04 10.40
N ALA A 106 1.55 7.85 9.35
CA ALA A 106 2.88 8.16 8.84
C ALA A 106 3.72 8.88 9.89
N MET A 107 3.12 9.82 10.62
CA MET A 107 3.80 10.53 11.71
C MET A 107 4.17 9.58 12.86
N ALA A 108 3.26 8.69 13.24
CA ALA A 108 3.52 7.69 14.27
C ALA A 108 4.65 6.75 13.85
N ASN A 109 4.66 6.33 12.58
CA ASN A 109 5.73 5.48 12.06
C ASN A 109 7.06 6.20 12.04
N ALA A 110 7.09 7.47 11.67
CA ALA A 110 8.31 8.27 11.65
C ALA A 110 8.91 8.38 13.06
N ILE A 111 8.08 8.60 14.07
CA ILE A 111 8.52 8.65 15.46
C ILE A 111 9.03 7.28 15.91
N LYS A 112 8.29 6.21 15.60
CA LYS A 112 8.63 4.85 16.01
C LYS A 112 9.94 4.37 15.41
N TYR A 113 10.23 4.74 14.17
CA TYR A 113 11.38 4.23 13.41
C TYR A 113 12.48 5.28 13.19
N SER A 114 12.42 6.40 13.90
CA SER A 114 13.36 7.52 13.70
C SER A 114 14.74 7.32 14.34
N LYS A 115 14.98 6.21 14.97
CA LYS A 115 16.26 5.93 15.62
C LYS A 115 17.28 5.30 14.70
#